data_ae9fe0c73d1df41ca598c924f202ceca
#
_entry.id   ae9fe0c73d1df41ca598c924f202ceca
#
_cell.length_a   1.000
_cell.length_b   1.000
_cell.length_c   1.000
_cell.angle_alpha   90.00
_cell.angle_beta   90.00
_cell.angle_gamma   90.00
#
_symmetry.space_group_name_H-M   'P 1'
#
loop_
_entity.id
_entity.type
_entity.pdbx_description
1 polymer ?
#
loop_
_entity_poly.entity_id
_entity_poly.type
_entity_poly.pdbx_seq_one_letter_code
_entity_poly.pdbx_strand_id
1 'polypeptide(L)'
;MPDTLSLMSSLRDVASRINADADVDTLLHSLIELACHHGSWDLGSIMSVDIAHGYALVIARRDPTLLKRALADRWELATSPALVALQRNEPVYIRDALETTEFLGYRREAPERGYRTVLVLPMASCDAEGRPMVLVVSARKVVDVAPEHLAFMELVVHLGAIAIERAHRQRAQQAAAEQLRRVLSVQGAMLQEVLVGGSMDTLTGMLADLLDSPVLVIDFYGGELLASRPPVEGLDGAAWRALLDGETGRQMRETAREAIARHALRRVRFELPGGVPLTADVEPLAVDGDTVGALLSFGGRAEGDLQALAIESAKFAMSVQLMRSVIRFRAETRTLTELFFEIVERRWRDEQDIVERSRRLGIALGAPMRLLVVDYPRREGLALDRSAECHRTAGLIAAQHKLAAHPVTVGGGLVCLLPDDGQRPLASINAFARQLCAALSPLFGGEPTLVASDRVAGLTELANEWDRCWRMIRVARSFGKTGALSVPDLGPLPMLMGAADSPDVRAFITGTIGPIVEYDASHRASYLDTLAIYIRHGCRSQACADAMGLHVTTLRYRLSRISDLFGIDVETPERRFAIELALQLHNLLEGSPPVAAAAHDAH
;
A
#
# COMPACT_ATOMS: atom_id res chain seq x y z
N MET A 1 -31.50 64.53 -23.17
CA MET A 1 -30.16 64.04 -22.89
C MET A 1 -30.15 63.46 -21.49
N PRO A 2 -29.77 62.20 -21.29
CA PRO A 2 -29.57 61.72 -19.93
C PRO A 2 -28.44 62.55 -19.33
N ASP A 3 -28.66 63.02 -18.12
CA ASP A 3 -27.73 63.87 -17.38
C ASP A 3 -26.45 63.09 -17.15
N THR A 4 -25.32 63.56 -17.68
CA THR A 4 -24.01 62.91 -17.56
C THR A 4 -23.65 62.62 -16.11
N LEU A 5 -24.13 63.41 -15.20
CA LEU A 5 -24.02 63.22 -13.75
C LEU A 5 -24.80 62.01 -13.22
N SER A 6 -26.00 61.73 -13.78
CA SER A 6 -26.80 60.54 -13.43
C SER A 6 -26.11 59.27 -13.91
N LEU A 7 -25.51 59.31 -15.10
CA LEU A 7 -24.75 58.18 -15.69
C LEU A 7 -23.51 57.85 -14.83
N MET A 8 -22.73 58.87 -14.43
CA MET A 8 -21.55 58.69 -13.57
C MET A 8 -21.93 58.23 -12.14
N SER A 9 -23.08 58.67 -11.60
CA SER A 9 -23.57 58.19 -10.31
C SER A 9 -23.90 56.71 -10.37
N SER A 10 -24.59 56.26 -11.40
CA SER A 10 -25.00 54.85 -11.55
C SER A 10 -23.81 53.92 -11.83
N LEU A 11 -22.80 54.36 -12.58
CA LEU A 11 -21.56 53.64 -12.76
C LEU A 11 -20.77 53.52 -11.43
N ARG A 12 -20.79 54.59 -10.63
CA ARG A 12 -20.17 54.61 -9.30
C ARG A 12 -20.87 53.65 -8.34
N ASP A 13 -22.20 53.57 -8.40
CA ASP A 13 -23.02 52.66 -7.57
C ASP A 13 -22.75 51.19 -7.94
N VAL A 14 -22.64 50.87 -9.24
CA VAL A 14 -22.22 49.53 -9.70
C VAL A 14 -20.81 49.21 -9.26
N ALA A 15 -19.88 50.14 -9.45
CA ALA A 15 -18.49 49.97 -9.01
C ALA A 15 -18.41 49.79 -7.47
N SER A 16 -19.26 50.45 -6.72
CA SER A 16 -19.38 50.29 -5.26
C SER A 16 -19.89 48.90 -4.88
N ARG A 17 -20.93 48.40 -5.58
CA ARG A 17 -21.49 47.04 -5.36
C ARG A 17 -20.51 45.95 -5.77
N ILE A 18 -19.73 46.15 -6.85
CA ILE A 18 -18.64 45.28 -7.26
C ILE A 18 -17.57 45.14 -6.15
N ASN A 19 -17.34 46.20 -5.38
CA ASN A 19 -16.40 46.20 -4.26
C ASN A 19 -16.95 45.68 -2.94
N ALA A 20 -18.30 45.52 -2.82
CA ALA A 20 -18.99 45.17 -1.58
C ALA A 20 -19.27 43.66 -1.40
N ASP A 21 -18.44 42.76 -1.96
CA ASP A 21 -18.60 41.29 -1.85
C ASP A 21 -19.99 40.77 -2.25
N ALA A 22 -20.64 41.40 -3.25
CA ALA A 22 -21.95 40.98 -3.73
C ALA A 22 -21.88 39.60 -4.40
N ASP A 23 -22.89 38.77 -4.14
CA ASP A 23 -23.09 37.49 -4.81
C ASP A 23 -23.23 37.67 -6.33
N VAL A 24 -22.77 36.69 -7.13
CA VAL A 24 -22.80 36.74 -8.62
C VAL A 24 -24.23 37.00 -9.11
N ASP A 25 -25.23 36.35 -8.52
CA ASP A 25 -26.65 36.53 -8.91
C ASP A 25 -27.13 37.97 -8.69
N THR A 26 -26.75 38.56 -7.57
CA THR A 26 -27.03 39.96 -7.26
C THR A 26 -26.33 40.92 -8.22
N LEU A 27 -25.07 40.60 -8.63
CA LEU A 27 -24.34 41.37 -9.61
C LEU A 27 -24.97 41.30 -10.99
N LEU A 28 -25.38 40.12 -11.46
CA LEU A 28 -26.05 39.92 -12.74
C LEU A 28 -27.34 40.71 -12.83
N HIS A 29 -28.17 40.69 -11.79
CA HIS A 29 -29.43 41.47 -11.70
C HIS A 29 -29.14 42.97 -11.71
N SER A 30 -28.13 43.42 -10.96
CA SER A 30 -27.77 44.85 -10.89
C SER A 30 -27.27 45.36 -12.25
N LEU A 31 -26.53 44.55 -13.01
CA LEU A 31 -26.10 44.89 -14.37
C LEU A 31 -27.29 45.05 -15.35
N ILE A 32 -28.26 44.15 -15.28
CA ILE A 32 -29.45 44.20 -16.12
C ILE A 32 -30.28 45.46 -15.76
N GLU A 33 -30.45 45.74 -14.47
CA GLU A 33 -31.17 46.93 -14.01
C GLU A 33 -30.52 48.22 -14.50
N LEU A 34 -29.20 48.32 -14.38
CA LEU A 34 -28.45 49.48 -14.85
C LEU A 34 -28.59 49.65 -16.36
N ALA A 35 -28.41 48.57 -17.13
CA ALA A 35 -28.56 48.55 -18.59
C ALA A 35 -29.96 49.02 -19.02
N CYS A 36 -31.01 48.55 -18.35
CA CYS A 36 -32.38 48.94 -18.64
C CYS A 36 -32.72 50.38 -18.22
N HIS A 37 -32.19 50.85 -17.08
CA HIS A 37 -32.52 52.18 -16.54
C HIS A 37 -31.98 53.32 -17.40
N HIS A 38 -30.78 53.17 -17.95
CA HIS A 38 -30.11 54.25 -18.71
C HIS A 38 -30.25 54.15 -20.22
N GLY A 39 -30.74 53.03 -20.76
CA GLY A 39 -30.75 52.76 -22.20
C GLY A 39 -32.13 52.82 -22.90
N SER A 40 -33.20 53.23 -22.24
CA SER A 40 -34.58 53.13 -22.79
C SER A 40 -34.98 51.68 -23.14
N TRP A 41 -34.40 50.70 -22.41
CA TRP A 41 -34.70 49.30 -22.59
C TRP A 41 -35.76 48.82 -21.60
N ASP A 42 -36.78 48.12 -22.12
CA ASP A 42 -37.89 47.63 -21.31
C ASP A 42 -37.58 46.28 -20.66
N LEU A 43 -36.79 45.45 -21.33
CA LEU A 43 -36.46 44.07 -20.97
C LEU A 43 -34.95 43.87 -21.00
N GLY A 44 -34.44 43.01 -20.09
CA GLY A 44 -33.03 42.66 -20.07
C GLY A 44 -32.83 41.23 -19.56
N SER A 45 -31.85 40.55 -20.12
CA SER A 45 -31.42 39.22 -19.68
C SER A 45 -29.93 39.00 -19.89
N ILE A 46 -29.34 38.19 -19.06
CA ILE A 46 -27.99 37.65 -19.28
C ILE A 46 -28.13 36.16 -19.58
N MET A 47 -27.51 35.74 -20.66
CA MET A 47 -27.55 34.36 -21.12
C MET A 47 -26.16 33.75 -21.11
N SER A 48 -26.07 32.48 -20.69
CA SER A 48 -24.94 31.61 -20.83
C SER A 48 -25.07 30.81 -22.13
N VAL A 49 -24.04 30.74 -22.96
CA VAL A 49 -24.10 30.18 -24.31
C VAL A 49 -23.36 28.86 -24.36
N ASP A 50 -24.11 27.76 -24.49
CA ASP A 50 -23.55 26.43 -24.67
C ASP A 50 -23.38 26.14 -26.17
N ILE A 51 -22.19 26.45 -26.67
CA ILE A 51 -21.86 26.27 -28.09
C ILE A 51 -21.83 24.78 -28.49
N ALA A 52 -21.41 23.91 -27.56
CA ALA A 52 -21.29 22.48 -27.83
C ALA A 52 -22.67 21.82 -28.05
N HIS A 53 -23.67 22.25 -27.31
CA HIS A 53 -25.02 21.70 -27.37
C HIS A 53 -26.00 22.57 -28.18
N GLY A 54 -25.55 23.72 -28.68
CA GLY A 54 -26.32 24.56 -29.59
C GLY A 54 -27.47 25.36 -28.99
N TYR A 55 -27.38 25.71 -27.70
CA TYR A 55 -28.39 26.55 -27.04
C TYR A 55 -27.77 27.63 -26.16
N ALA A 56 -28.58 28.66 -25.83
CA ALA A 56 -28.30 29.64 -24.81
C ALA A 56 -29.30 29.48 -23.65
N LEU A 57 -28.82 29.61 -22.42
CA LEU A 57 -29.59 29.49 -21.20
C LEU A 57 -29.67 30.85 -20.51
N VAL A 58 -30.90 31.29 -20.15
CA VAL A 58 -31.09 32.52 -19.38
C VAL A 58 -30.69 32.28 -17.92
N ILE A 59 -29.66 32.97 -17.45
CA ILE A 59 -29.15 32.87 -16.08
C ILE A 59 -29.65 33.99 -15.18
N ALA A 60 -29.94 35.17 -15.75
CA ALA A 60 -30.57 36.28 -15.03
C ALA A 60 -31.48 37.07 -15.99
N ARG A 61 -32.57 37.61 -15.49
CA ARG A 61 -33.50 38.43 -16.29
C ARG A 61 -34.22 39.49 -15.49
N ARG A 62 -34.58 40.55 -16.19
CA ARG A 62 -35.58 41.54 -15.78
C ARG A 62 -36.67 41.59 -16.84
N ASP A 63 -37.81 40.94 -16.59
CA ASP A 63 -38.96 40.96 -17.47
C ASP A 63 -40.25 41.03 -16.63
N PRO A 64 -40.86 42.20 -16.54
CA PRO A 64 -42.06 42.38 -15.74
C PRO A 64 -43.29 41.66 -16.30
N THR A 65 -43.22 41.16 -17.55
CA THR A 65 -44.37 40.52 -18.22
C THR A 65 -44.37 38.99 -18.08
N LEU A 66 -43.27 38.40 -17.70
CA LEU A 66 -43.07 36.92 -17.68
C LEU A 66 -43.55 36.24 -16.38
N LEU A 67 -44.05 36.94 -15.38
CA LEU A 67 -44.56 36.38 -14.13
C LEU A 67 -45.70 35.36 -14.29
N LYS A 68 -46.21 35.14 -15.50
CA LYS A 68 -47.36 34.26 -15.77
C LYS A 68 -47.12 33.13 -16.79
N ARG A 69 -45.94 32.99 -17.38
CA ARG A 69 -45.62 31.89 -18.34
C ARG A 69 -44.35 31.14 -17.93
N ALA A 70 -44.44 29.82 -17.80
CA ALA A 70 -43.32 28.91 -17.76
C ALA A 70 -42.73 28.80 -19.19
N LEU A 71 -41.97 29.82 -19.62
CA LEU A 71 -41.22 29.77 -20.87
C LEU A 71 -39.95 28.96 -20.64
N ALA A 72 -39.62 28.11 -21.62
CA ALA A 72 -38.33 27.41 -21.62
C ALA A 72 -37.20 28.45 -21.59
N ASP A 73 -36.37 28.40 -20.59
CA ASP A 73 -35.22 29.30 -20.44
C ASP A 73 -34.06 28.97 -21.43
N ARG A 74 -34.36 28.20 -22.46
CA ARG A 74 -33.39 27.75 -23.49
C ARG A 74 -33.75 28.33 -24.84
N TRP A 75 -32.70 28.81 -25.53
CA TRP A 75 -32.82 29.41 -26.85
C TRP A 75 -31.89 28.69 -27.83
N GLU A 76 -32.39 28.33 -29.03
CA GLU A 76 -31.58 27.73 -30.11
C GLU A 76 -30.59 28.76 -30.65
N LEU A 77 -29.30 28.41 -30.67
CA LEU A 77 -28.24 29.29 -31.17
C LEU A 77 -28.34 29.57 -32.65
N ALA A 78 -28.79 28.60 -33.47
CA ALA A 78 -28.93 28.75 -34.89
C ALA A 78 -29.81 29.92 -35.34
N THR A 79 -30.73 30.38 -34.48
CA THR A 79 -31.66 31.47 -34.74
C THR A 79 -31.45 32.68 -33.81
N SER A 80 -30.35 32.69 -33.06
CA SER A 80 -30.03 33.69 -32.03
C SER A 80 -28.83 34.56 -32.44
N PRO A 81 -28.92 35.89 -32.20
CA PRO A 81 -27.79 36.79 -32.41
C PRO A 81 -26.66 36.59 -31.40
N ALA A 82 -26.87 35.80 -30.32
CA ALA A 82 -25.90 35.58 -29.26
C ALA A 82 -24.60 34.90 -29.79
N LEU A 83 -24.74 33.91 -30.68
CA LEU A 83 -23.59 33.26 -31.28
C LEU A 83 -22.77 34.20 -32.19
N VAL A 84 -23.45 35.03 -32.95
CA VAL A 84 -22.84 36.02 -33.85
C VAL A 84 -22.09 37.08 -33.05
N ALA A 85 -22.70 37.57 -31.95
CA ALA A 85 -22.08 38.54 -31.04
C ALA A 85 -20.78 37.98 -30.41
N LEU A 86 -20.80 36.72 -29.96
CA LEU A 86 -19.63 36.08 -29.40
C LEU A 86 -18.54 35.80 -30.44
N GLN A 87 -18.91 35.35 -31.65
CA GLN A 87 -17.94 35.06 -32.70
C GLN A 87 -17.22 36.30 -33.24
N ARG A 88 -17.97 37.41 -33.36
CA ARG A 88 -17.41 38.69 -33.82
C ARG A 88 -16.79 39.50 -32.70
N ASN A 89 -17.12 39.15 -31.44
CA ASN A 89 -16.83 39.94 -30.23
C ASN A 89 -17.27 41.40 -30.39
N GLU A 90 -18.45 41.59 -31.03
CA GLU A 90 -19.04 42.90 -31.29
C GLU A 90 -20.52 42.88 -30.97
N PRO A 91 -21.10 44.03 -30.57
CA PRO A 91 -22.56 44.14 -30.36
C PRO A 91 -23.34 43.79 -31.62
N VAL A 92 -24.43 43.02 -31.46
CA VAL A 92 -25.39 42.77 -32.54
C VAL A 92 -26.65 43.52 -32.26
N TYR A 93 -27.00 44.46 -33.17
CA TYR A 93 -28.16 45.32 -33.09
C TYR A 93 -29.25 44.89 -34.10
N ILE A 94 -30.47 44.63 -33.61
CA ILE A 94 -31.66 44.33 -34.40
C ILE A 94 -32.62 45.50 -34.23
N ARG A 95 -32.75 46.35 -35.28
CA ARG A 95 -33.58 47.54 -35.22
C ARG A 95 -35.06 47.21 -35.01
N ASP A 96 -35.57 46.27 -35.80
CA ASP A 96 -36.95 45.76 -35.67
C ASP A 96 -36.97 44.23 -35.73
N ALA A 97 -37.24 43.57 -34.64
CA ALA A 97 -37.29 42.12 -34.57
C ALA A 97 -38.43 41.49 -35.37
N LEU A 98 -39.47 42.21 -35.70
CA LEU A 98 -40.56 41.73 -36.56
C LEU A 98 -40.16 41.69 -38.06
N GLU A 99 -39.19 42.51 -38.46
CA GLU A 99 -38.76 42.64 -39.82
C GLU A 99 -37.43 41.87 -40.10
N THR A 100 -36.76 41.38 -39.08
CA THR A 100 -35.47 40.69 -39.26
C THR A 100 -35.63 39.42 -40.08
N THR A 101 -34.74 39.25 -41.06
CA THR A 101 -34.62 38.04 -41.90
C THR A 101 -33.50 37.13 -41.46
N GLU A 102 -32.56 37.61 -40.64
CA GLU A 102 -31.37 36.90 -40.21
C GLU A 102 -31.67 36.09 -38.93
N PHE A 103 -32.42 36.66 -37.96
CA PHE A 103 -32.68 36.06 -36.67
C PHE A 103 -34.12 35.58 -36.51
N LEU A 104 -34.49 34.51 -37.18
CA LEU A 104 -35.86 34.00 -37.26
C LEU A 104 -36.47 33.61 -35.93
N GLY A 105 -35.65 33.20 -34.95
CA GLY A 105 -36.10 32.92 -33.57
C GLY A 105 -36.69 34.17 -32.91
N TYR A 106 -35.96 35.27 -33.00
CA TYR A 106 -36.38 36.56 -32.46
C TYR A 106 -37.62 37.12 -33.16
N ARG A 107 -37.69 36.95 -34.50
CA ARG A 107 -38.90 37.34 -35.26
C ARG A 107 -40.16 36.58 -34.83
N ARG A 108 -40.04 35.29 -34.52
CA ARG A 108 -41.18 34.47 -34.04
C ARG A 108 -41.62 34.85 -32.66
N GLU A 109 -40.70 35.17 -31.76
CA GLU A 109 -40.99 35.46 -30.36
C GLU A 109 -41.36 36.92 -30.09
N ALA A 110 -40.93 37.85 -30.94
CA ALA A 110 -41.19 39.28 -30.77
C ALA A 110 -42.67 39.63 -30.56
N PRO A 111 -43.63 39.03 -31.34
CA PRO A 111 -45.06 39.30 -31.12
C PRO A 111 -45.56 38.83 -29.75
N GLU A 112 -45.08 37.68 -29.27
CA GLU A 112 -45.53 37.11 -28.01
C GLU A 112 -44.95 37.84 -26.79
N ARG A 113 -43.71 38.29 -26.89
CA ARG A 113 -43.00 38.99 -25.82
C ARG A 113 -43.15 40.49 -25.86
N GLY A 114 -43.64 41.03 -26.97
CA GLY A 114 -43.94 42.47 -27.13
C GLY A 114 -42.69 43.34 -27.26
N TYR A 115 -41.58 42.83 -27.80
CA TYR A 115 -40.41 43.64 -28.08
C TYR A 115 -40.23 43.89 -29.58
N ARG A 116 -39.58 45.01 -29.93
CA ARG A 116 -39.30 45.44 -31.31
C ARG A 116 -37.77 45.56 -31.54
N THR A 117 -37.07 46.27 -30.73
CA THR A 117 -35.63 46.47 -30.85
C THR A 117 -34.87 45.56 -29.88
N VAL A 118 -33.78 44.96 -30.36
CA VAL A 118 -32.92 44.09 -29.54
C VAL A 118 -31.47 44.48 -29.73
N LEU A 119 -30.72 44.54 -28.65
CA LEU A 119 -29.28 44.69 -28.65
C LEU A 119 -28.64 43.55 -27.84
N VAL A 120 -27.72 42.84 -28.43
CA VAL A 120 -26.95 41.72 -27.83
C VAL A 120 -25.52 42.13 -27.74
N LEU A 121 -24.96 42.09 -26.53
CA LEU A 121 -23.58 42.47 -26.28
C LEU A 121 -22.81 41.25 -25.72
N PRO A 122 -21.65 40.90 -26.31
CA PRO A 122 -20.83 39.85 -25.78
C PRO A 122 -20.22 40.31 -24.45
N MET A 123 -20.24 39.43 -23.45
CA MET A 123 -19.54 39.65 -22.18
C MET A 123 -18.20 38.92 -22.21
N ALA A 124 -17.14 39.63 -21.87
CA ALA A 124 -15.79 39.03 -21.76
C ALA A 124 -15.65 38.23 -20.46
N SER A 125 -16.64 37.39 -20.13
CA SER A 125 -16.67 36.55 -18.94
C SER A 125 -17.47 35.27 -19.23
N CYS A 126 -17.23 34.25 -18.39
CA CYS A 126 -17.92 32.97 -18.46
C CYS A 126 -18.74 32.73 -17.17
N ASP A 127 -19.69 31.80 -17.26
CA ASP A 127 -20.41 31.29 -16.09
C ASP A 127 -19.53 30.30 -15.28
N ALA A 128 -20.11 29.67 -14.25
CA ALA A 128 -19.42 28.70 -13.40
C ALA A 128 -18.95 27.43 -14.14
N GLU A 129 -19.60 27.08 -15.24
CA GLU A 129 -19.27 25.94 -16.12
C GLU A 129 -18.34 26.32 -17.28
N GLY A 130 -17.85 27.57 -17.32
CA GLY A 130 -16.91 28.04 -18.34
C GLY A 130 -17.58 28.40 -19.66
N ARG A 131 -18.91 28.55 -19.74
CA ARG A 131 -19.65 28.94 -20.95
C ARG A 131 -19.65 30.46 -21.09
N PRO A 132 -19.38 31.01 -22.30
CA PRO A 132 -19.38 32.44 -22.53
C PRO A 132 -20.78 33.03 -22.33
N MET A 133 -20.82 34.30 -21.90
CA MET A 133 -22.05 34.99 -21.59
C MET A 133 -22.32 36.16 -22.54
N VAL A 134 -23.61 36.51 -22.68
CA VAL A 134 -24.07 37.67 -23.42
C VAL A 134 -25.12 38.45 -22.59
N LEU A 135 -25.09 39.77 -22.67
CA LEU A 135 -26.17 40.63 -22.21
C LEU A 135 -27.11 40.92 -23.38
N VAL A 136 -28.40 40.66 -23.18
CA VAL A 136 -29.46 40.95 -24.14
C VAL A 136 -30.38 41.99 -23.55
N VAL A 137 -30.60 43.09 -24.23
CA VAL A 137 -31.60 44.11 -23.87
C VAL A 137 -32.55 44.32 -25.03
N SER A 138 -33.80 44.57 -24.71
CA SER A 138 -34.86 44.76 -25.70
C SER A 138 -35.80 45.91 -25.34
N ALA A 139 -36.28 46.63 -26.38
CA ALA A 139 -37.27 47.67 -26.22
C ALA A 139 -38.58 47.27 -26.93
N ARG A 140 -39.72 47.72 -26.35
CA ARG A 140 -41.06 47.47 -26.92
C ARG A 140 -41.39 48.33 -28.13
N LYS A 141 -40.59 49.37 -28.35
CA LYS A 141 -40.69 50.27 -29.49
C LYS A 141 -39.48 50.15 -30.37
N VAL A 142 -39.58 50.57 -31.59
CA VAL A 142 -38.40 50.73 -32.46
C VAL A 142 -37.57 51.89 -31.91
N VAL A 143 -36.35 51.65 -31.53
CA VAL A 143 -35.42 52.61 -30.93
C VAL A 143 -34.14 52.60 -31.74
N ASP A 144 -33.71 53.75 -32.25
CA ASP A 144 -32.39 53.91 -32.85
C ASP A 144 -31.34 54.13 -31.74
N VAL A 145 -30.36 53.25 -31.69
CA VAL A 145 -29.30 53.28 -30.66
C VAL A 145 -28.25 54.29 -31.05
N ALA A 146 -28.14 55.38 -30.30
CA ALA A 146 -27.10 56.37 -30.51
C ALA A 146 -25.71 55.81 -30.11
N PRO A 147 -24.60 56.23 -30.76
CA PRO A 147 -23.25 55.75 -30.43
C PRO A 147 -22.86 55.89 -28.95
N GLU A 148 -23.33 56.96 -28.30
CA GLU A 148 -23.06 57.23 -26.88
C GLU A 148 -23.74 56.16 -25.98
N HIS A 149 -24.98 55.75 -26.36
CA HIS A 149 -25.69 54.69 -25.64
C HIS A 149 -25.04 53.32 -25.84
N LEU A 150 -24.54 53.04 -27.02
CA LEU A 150 -23.82 51.82 -27.28
C LEU A 150 -22.53 51.76 -26.48
N ALA A 151 -21.73 52.83 -26.48
CA ALA A 151 -20.50 52.92 -25.69
C ALA A 151 -20.76 52.77 -24.20
N PHE A 152 -21.86 53.30 -23.70
CA PHE A 152 -22.28 53.11 -22.30
C PHE A 152 -22.60 51.64 -22.02
N MET A 153 -23.33 50.96 -22.88
CA MET A 153 -23.68 49.55 -22.73
C MET A 153 -22.46 48.65 -22.78
N GLU A 154 -21.50 48.95 -23.67
CA GLU A 154 -20.21 48.25 -23.72
C GLU A 154 -19.41 48.43 -22.42
N LEU A 155 -19.42 49.66 -21.84
CA LEU A 155 -18.77 49.90 -20.56
C LEU A 155 -19.42 49.12 -19.41
N VAL A 156 -20.76 49.06 -19.38
CA VAL A 156 -21.53 48.28 -18.39
C VAL A 156 -21.17 46.80 -18.47
N VAL A 157 -21.14 46.26 -19.68
CA VAL A 157 -20.77 44.86 -19.91
C VAL A 157 -19.32 44.59 -19.49
N HIS A 158 -18.40 45.50 -19.81
CA HIS A 158 -16.99 45.36 -19.43
C HIS A 158 -16.78 45.38 -17.91
N LEU A 159 -17.42 46.32 -17.23
CA LEU A 159 -17.38 46.38 -15.74
C LEU A 159 -18.02 45.12 -15.12
N GLY A 160 -19.11 44.67 -15.72
CA GLY A 160 -19.80 43.46 -15.30
C GLY A 160 -18.90 42.22 -15.45
N ALA A 161 -18.20 42.10 -16.55
CA ALA A 161 -17.26 41.00 -16.78
C ALA A 161 -16.15 40.94 -15.73
N ILE A 162 -15.55 42.11 -15.41
CA ILE A 162 -14.53 42.21 -14.37
C ILE A 162 -15.10 41.82 -12.99
N ALA A 163 -16.32 42.24 -12.67
CA ALA A 163 -16.98 41.91 -11.41
C ALA A 163 -17.23 40.41 -11.27
N ILE A 164 -17.77 39.79 -12.29
CA ILE A 164 -18.09 38.35 -12.33
C ILE A 164 -16.82 37.53 -12.20
N GLU A 165 -15.76 37.87 -12.97
CA GLU A 165 -14.48 37.19 -12.89
C GLU A 165 -13.86 37.27 -11.49
N ARG A 166 -13.92 38.48 -10.88
CA ARG A 166 -13.47 38.69 -9.49
C ARG A 166 -14.25 37.82 -8.50
N ALA A 167 -15.58 37.78 -8.61
CA ALA A 167 -16.44 37.00 -7.74
C ALA A 167 -16.16 35.48 -7.88
N HIS A 168 -15.98 34.99 -9.10
CA HIS A 168 -15.59 33.59 -9.34
C HIS A 168 -14.23 33.26 -8.73
N ARG A 169 -13.23 34.12 -8.93
CA ARG A 169 -11.88 33.96 -8.36
C ARG A 169 -11.92 33.95 -6.83
N GLN A 170 -12.70 34.82 -6.24
CA GLN A 170 -12.86 34.91 -4.79
C GLN A 170 -13.55 33.68 -4.21
N ARG A 171 -14.61 33.17 -4.86
CA ARG A 171 -15.26 31.90 -4.46
C ARG A 171 -14.30 30.72 -4.54
N ALA A 172 -13.53 30.62 -5.62
CA ALA A 172 -12.53 29.57 -5.77
C ALA A 172 -11.44 29.64 -4.68
N GLN A 173 -10.98 30.86 -4.34
CA GLN A 173 -10.02 31.06 -3.24
C GLN A 173 -10.61 30.71 -1.88
N GLN A 174 -11.86 31.08 -1.61
CA GLN A 174 -12.54 30.73 -0.36
C GLN A 174 -12.71 29.21 -0.22
N ALA A 175 -13.19 28.55 -1.28
CA ALA A 175 -13.33 27.09 -1.29
C ALA A 175 -11.98 26.38 -1.04
N ALA A 176 -10.91 26.83 -1.69
CA ALA A 176 -9.56 26.29 -1.48
C ALA A 176 -9.06 26.53 -0.05
N ALA A 177 -9.31 27.75 0.51
CA ALA A 177 -8.93 28.07 1.88
C ALA A 177 -9.71 27.23 2.92
N GLU A 178 -11.00 26.99 2.70
CA GLU A 178 -11.82 26.14 3.56
C GLU A 178 -11.34 24.66 3.51
N GLN A 179 -11.04 24.17 2.32
CA GLN A 179 -10.49 22.83 2.15
C GLN A 179 -9.14 22.69 2.87
N LEU A 180 -8.24 23.66 2.72
CA LEU A 180 -6.97 23.68 3.43
C LEU A 180 -7.15 23.71 4.96
N ARG A 181 -8.04 24.56 5.46
CA ARG A 181 -8.36 24.62 6.91
C ARG A 181 -8.87 23.28 7.43
N ARG A 182 -9.74 22.60 6.66
CA ARG A 182 -10.24 21.27 7.02
C ARG A 182 -9.10 20.26 7.13
N VAL A 183 -8.19 20.20 6.15
CA VAL A 183 -7.02 19.31 6.18
C VAL A 183 -6.14 19.61 7.40
N LEU A 184 -5.80 20.88 7.65
CA LEU A 184 -4.97 21.28 8.79
C LEU A 184 -5.63 20.98 10.14
N SER A 185 -6.95 21.15 10.26
CA SER A 185 -7.67 20.83 11.49
C SER A 185 -7.67 19.33 11.79
N VAL A 186 -7.87 18.49 10.77
CA VAL A 186 -7.81 17.02 10.92
C VAL A 186 -6.38 16.58 11.24
N GLN A 187 -5.37 17.16 10.57
CA GLN A 187 -3.97 16.89 10.89
C GLN A 187 -3.65 17.23 12.35
N GLY A 188 -4.07 18.40 12.83
CA GLY A 188 -3.90 18.79 14.25
C GLY A 188 -4.58 17.83 15.20
N ALA A 189 -5.81 17.40 14.89
CA ALA A 189 -6.54 16.43 15.69
C ALA A 189 -5.88 15.05 15.70
N MET A 190 -5.36 14.56 14.55
CA MET A 190 -4.60 13.30 14.49
C MET A 190 -3.34 13.34 15.36
N LEU A 191 -2.58 14.45 15.30
CA LEU A 191 -1.40 14.62 16.15
C LEU A 191 -1.76 14.67 17.63
N GLN A 192 -2.84 15.34 17.98
CA GLN A 192 -3.34 15.38 19.36
C GLN A 192 -3.75 14.00 19.85
N GLU A 193 -4.44 13.21 19.01
CA GLU A 193 -4.82 11.83 19.31
C GLU A 193 -3.59 10.96 19.62
N VAL A 194 -2.53 11.10 18.83
CA VAL A 194 -1.26 10.39 19.07
C VAL A 194 -0.64 10.82 20.40
N LEU A 195 -0.63 12.11 20.73
CA LEU A 195 -0.02 12.64 21.96
C LEU A 195 -0.76 12.18 23.22
N VAL A 196 -2.09 12.14 23.18
CA VAL A 196 -2.94 11.68 24.29
C VAL A 196 -2.92 10.16 24.45
N GLY A 197 -2.41 9.44 23.47
CA GLY A 197 -2.38 7.98 23.47
C GLY A 197 -3.66 7.33 22.97
N GLY A 198 -4.35 8.02 22.08
CA GLY A 198 -5.59 7.57 21.50
C GLY A 198 -5.48 6.30 20.65
N SER A 199 -6.63 5.81 20.19
CA SER A 199 -6.69 4.53 19.50
C SER A 199 -6.33 4.65 18.02
N MET A 200 -5.79 3.58 17.45
CA MET A 200 -5.56 3.47 16.00
C MET A 200 -6.88 3.49 15.21
N ASP A 201 -7.96 2.95 15.78
CA ASP A 201 -9.30 2.99 15.16
C ASP A 201 -9.78 4.43 14.94
N THR A 202 -9.55 5.32 15.92
CA THR A 202 -9.89 6.75 15.81
C THR A 202 -9.11 7.39 14.66
N LEU A 203 -7.80 7.16 14.57
CA LEU A 203 -6.96 7.68 13.48
C LEU A 203 -7.40 7.16 12.11
N THR A 204 -7.73 5.87 12.04
CA THR A 204 -8.22 5.23 10.81
C THR A 204 -9.57 5.81 10.38
N GLY A 205 -10.48 6.06 11.33
CA GLY A 205 -11.76 6.73 11.09
C GLY A 205 -11.59 8.16 10.57
N MET A 206 -10.76 8.96 11.24
CA MET A 206 -10.49 10.36 10.83
C MET A 206 -9.92 10.45 9.42
N LEU A 207 -9.01 9.53 9.04
CA LEU A 207 -8.46 9.49 7.69
C LEU A 207 -9.53 9.08 6.66
N ALA A 208 -10.36 8.09 6.98
CA ALA A 208 -11.43 7.64 6.10
C ALA A 208 -12.46 8.74 5.81
N ASP A 209 -12.80 9.53 6.82
CA ASP A 209 -13.72 10.68 6.68
C ASP A 209 -13.08 11.81 5.86
N LEU A 210 -11.78 12.05 6.04
CA LEU A 210 -11.06 13.07 5.27
C LEU A 210 -10.92 12.71 3.79
N LEU A 211 -10.69 11.43 3.48
CA LEU A 211 -10.55 10.92 2.11
C LEU A 211 -11.91 10.60 1.46
N ASP A 212 -12.99 10.61 2.25
CA ASP A 212 -14.29 10.06 1.88
C ASP A 212 -14.19 8.64 1.28
N SER A 213 -13.28 7.85 1.81
CA SER A 213 -12.93 6.53 1.28
C SER A 213 -12.61 5.56 2.41
N PRO A 214 -13.02 4.28 2.28
CA PRO A 214 -12.63 3.26 3.25
C PRO A 214 -11.12 3.10 3.31
N VAL A 215 -10.59 2.94 4.52
CA VAL A 215 -9.17 2.67 4.77
C VAL A 215 -9.01 1.49 5.72
N LEU A 216 -7.87 0.80 5.59
CA LEU A 216 -7.45 -0.32 6.42
C LEU A 216 -5.99 -0.11 6.83
N VAL A 217 -5.70 -0.19 8.11
CA VAL A 217 -4.34 -0.19 8.65
C VAL A 217 -3.96 -1.60 9.07
N ILE A 218 -2.79 -2.03 8.66
CA ILE A 218 -2.20 -3.32 9.02
C ILE A 218 -1.05 -3.08 9.98
N ASP A 219 -1.16 -3.55 11.21
CA ASP A 219 -0.05 -3.59 12.18
C ASP A 219 0.74 -4.88 12.00
N PHE A 220 1.99 -4.79 11.54
CA PHE A 220 2.83 -5.96 11.34
C PHE A 220 3.36 -6.56 12.65
N TYR A 221 3.50 -5.77 13.70
CA TYR A 221 3.99 -6.21 15.00
C TYR A 221 2.86 -6.61 15.98
N GLY A 222 1.82 -5.81 16.11
CA GLY A 222 0.61 -6.16 16.89
C GLY A 222 -0.25 -7.23 16.21
N GLY A 223 -0.20 -7.31 14.88
CA GLY A 223 -0.97 -8.30 14.10
C GLY A 223 -2.42 -7.91 13.88
N GLU A 224 -2.81 -6.72 14.24
CA GLU A 224 -4.17 -6.21 14.09
C GLU A 224 -4.41 -5.67 12.67
N LEU A 225 -5.66 -5.79 12.24
CA LEU A 225 -6.20 -5.20 11.01
C LEU A 225 -7.31 -4.24 11.42
N LEU A 226 -7.05 -2.95 11.29
CA LEU A 226 -7.90 -1.88 11.78
C LEU A 226 -8.57 -1.20 10.59
N ALA A 227 -9.87 -1.44 10.42
CA ALA A 227 -10.65 -0.96 9.28
C ALA A 227 -11.62 0.14 9.71
N SER A 228 -11.74 1.21 8.91
CA SER A 228 -12.69 2.29 9.15
C SER A 228 -14.14 1.84 8.86
N ARG A 229 -14.41 1.48 7.63
CA ARG A 229 -15.71 1.03 7.12
C ARG A 229 -15.52 -0.03 6.03
N PRO A 230 -16.55 -0.85 5.72
CA PRO A 230 -16.46 -1.80 4.64
C PRO A 230 -16.21 -1.11 3.29
N PRO A 231 -15.35 -1.70 2.42
CA PRO A 231 -15.02 -1.10 1.13
C PRO A 231 -16.02 -1.43 0.01
N VAL A 232 -17.04 -2.25 0.30
CA VAL A 232 -18.05 -2.71 -0.68
C VAL A 232 -19.43 -2.41 -0.15
N GLU A 233 -20.29 -1.85 -0.99
CA GLU A 233 -21.70 -1.63 -0.65
C GLU A 233 -22.42 -2.95 -0.35
N GLY A 234 -23.24 -2.96 0.70
CA GLY A 234 -23.97 -4.14 1.15
C GLY A 234 -23.21 -5.09 2.09
N LEU A 235 -21.93 -4.85 2.34
CA LEU A 235 -21.16 -5.57 3.34
C LEU A 235 -21.26 -4.82 4.68
N ASP A 236 -21.82 -5.49 5.72
CA ASP A 236 -21.87 -4.88 7.04
C ASP A 236 -20.52 -4.90 7.78
N GLY A 237 -20.37 -4.07 8.81
CA GLY A 237 -19.11 -3.94 9.55
C GLY A 237 -18.73 -5.19 10.33
N ALA A 238 -19.70 -6.03 10.76
CA ALA A 238 -19.43 -7.27 11.48
C ALA A 238 -18.93 -8.36 10.53
N ALA A 239 -19.56 -8.49 9.37
CA ALA A 239 -19.11 -9.40 8.31
C ALA A 239 -17.73 -9.01 7.78
N TRP A 240 -17.44 -7.70 7.63
CA TRP A 240 -16.13 -7.22 7.25
C TRP A 240 -15.05 -7.61 8.27
N ARG A 241 -15.29 -7.40 9.56
CA ARG A 241 -14.35 -7.81 10.61
C ARG A 241 -14.12 -9.32 10.60
N ALA A 242 -15.17 -10.12 10.45
CA ALA A 242 -15.03 -11.58 10.37
C ALA A 242 -14.16 -12.02 9.17
N LEU A 243 -14.24 -11.32 8.02
CA LEU A 243 -13.36 -11.55 6.88
C LEU A 243 -11.91 -11.16 7.17
N LEU A 244 -11.69 -10.04 7.86
CA LEU A 244 -10.36 -9.58 8.25
C LEU A 244 -9.70 -10.50 9.29
N ASP A 245 -10.46 -11.07 10.20
CA ASP A 245 -9.96 -12.05 11.18
C ASP A 245 -9.66 -13.43 10.56
N GLY A 246 -10.16 -13.67 9.35
CA GLY A 246 -10.03 -14.94 8.62
C GLY A 246 -8.89 -14.98 7.60
N GLU A 247 -9.10 -15.85 6.60
CA GLU A 247 -8.15 -16.05 5.49
C GLU A 247 -7.93 -14.80 4.64
N THR A 248 -9.01 -14.04 4.39
CA THR A 248 -8.97 -12.79 3.61
C THR A 248 -8.01 -11.78 4.25
N GLY A 249 -8.08 -11.61 5.57
CA GLY A 249 -7.16 -10.70 6.26
C GLY A 249 -5.69 -11.17 6.23
N ARG A 250 -5.46 -12.50 6.28
CA ARG A 250 -4.11 -13.05 6.10
C ARG A 250 -3.58 -12.76 4.70
N GLN A 251 -4.40 -12.99 3.67
CA GLN A 251 -4.04 -12.70 2.29
C GLN A 251 -3.77 -11.21 2.06
N MET A 252 -4.59 -10.32 2.62
CA MET A 252 -4.38 -8.87 2.52
C MET A 252 -3.06 -8.44 3.15
N ARG A 253 -2.72 -8.99 4.32
CA ARG A 253 -1.45 -8.72 5.00
C ARG A 253 -0.25 -9.15 4.17
N GLU A 254 -0.30 -10.34 3.61
CA GLU A 254 0.81 -10.87 2.80
C GLU A 254 0.97 -10.10 1.49
N THR A 255 -0.13 -9.83 0.78
CA THR A 255 -0.11 -9.03 -0.45
C THR A 255 0.42 -7.62 -0.21
N ALA A 256 0.03 -6.98 0.91
CA ALA A 256 0.54 -5.65 1.27
C ALA A 256 2.06 -5.69 1.53
N ARG A 257 2.56 -6.70 2.24
CA ARG A 257 4.00 -6.89 2.46
C ARG A 257 4.77 -7.09 1.17
N GLU A 258 4.28 -7.96 0.29
CA GLU A 258 4.92 -8.18 -1.01
C GLU A 258 4.96 -6.92 -1.87
N ALA A 259 3.87 -6.16 -1.89
CA ALA A 259 3.80 -4.89 -2.62
C ALA A 259 4.85 -3.89 -2.11
N ILE A 260 5.00 -3.76 -0.79
CA ILE A 260 5.99 -2.89 -0.17
C ILE A 260 7.41 -3.38 -0.47
N ALA A 261 7.69 -4.68 -0.32
CA ALA A 261 9.03 -5.25 -0.53
C ALA A 261 9.51 -5.08 -1.98
N ARG A 262 8.61 -5.15 -2.95
CA ARG A 262 8.95 -5.00 -4.37
C ARG A 262 9.12 -3.55 -4.83
N HIS A 263 8.80 -2.54 -4.01
CA HIS A 263 8.85 -1.10 -4.34
C HIS A 263 8.10 -0.69 -5.64
N ALA A 264 7.40 -1.62 -6.29
CA ALA A 264 6.90 -1.47 -7.66
C ALA A 264 5.38 -1.30 -7.77
N LEU A 265 4.62 -1.74 -6.78
CA LEU A 265 3.16 -1.79 -6.86
C LEU A 265 2.54 -1.00 -5.70
N ARG A 266 2.16 0.26 -5.99
CA ARG A 266 1.31 1.01 -5.06
C ARG A 266 -0.14 0.51 -5.07
N ARG A 267 -0.61 -0.08 -6.18
CA ARG A 267 -1.98 -0.56 -6.36
C ARG A 267 -2.02 -2.08 -6.42
N VAL A 268 -2.80 -2.70 -5.52
CA VAL A 268 -2.97 -4.14 -5.40
C VAL A 268 -4.44 -4.52 -5.59
N ARG A 269 -4.65 -5.73 -6.08
CA ARG A 269 -5.99 -6.30 -6.27
C ARG A 269 -6.17 -7.49 -5.33
N PHE A 270 -7.30 -7.52 -4.66
CA PHE A 270 -7.74 -8.60 -3.80
C PHE A 270 -9.02 -9.22 -4.35
N GLU A 271 -9.30 -10.45 -3.97
CA GLU A 271 -10.58 -11.11 -4.23
C GLU A 271 -11.25 -11.43 -2.89
N LEU A 272 -12.44 -10.89 -2.68
CA LEU A 272 -13.28 -11.25 -1.53
C LEU A 272 -14.02 -12.57 -1.81
N PRO A 273 -14.47 -13.28 -0.76
CA PRO A 273 -15.33 -14.43 -0.92
C PRO A 273 -16.53 -14.09 -1.81
N GLY A 274 -16.83 -14.96 -2.78
CA GLY A 274 -17.85 -14.69 -3.81
C GLY A 274 -17.32 -14.06 -5.09
N GLY A 275 -15.98 -13.90 -5.25
CA GLY A 275 -15.36 -13.40 -6.48
C GLY A 275 -15.48 -11.88 -6.68
N VAL A 276 -15.76 -11.13 -5.61
CA VAL A 276 -15.86 -9.67 -5.67
C VAL A 276 -14.45 -9.07 -5.70
N PRO A 277 -14.06 -8.39 -6.80
CA PRO A 277 -12.74 -7.78 -6.90
C PRO A 277 -12.68 -6.51 -6.03
N LEU A 278 -11.61 -6.37 -5.25
CA LEU A 278 -11.33 -5.22 -4.44
C LEU A 278 -9.95 -4.68 -4.80
N THR A 279 -9.84 -3.38 -5.05
CA THR A 279 -8.56 -2.74 -5.38
C THR A 279 -8.22 -1.73 -4.29
N ALA A 280 -6.98 -1.74 -3.83
CA ALA A 280 -6.49 -0.77 -2.87
C ALA A 280 -5.12 -0.22 -3.27
N ASP A 281 -4.89 1.04 -2.92
CA ASP A 281 -3.56 1.63 -2.95
C ASP A 281 -2.87 1.34 -1.60
N VAL A 282 -1.62 0.86 -1.66
CA VAL A 282 -0.83 0.44 -0.49
C VAL A 282 0.28 1.45 -0.24
N GLU A 283 0.31 2.01 0.97
CA GLU A 283 1.35 2.89 1.45
C GLU A 283 2.07 2.26 2.65
N PRO A 284 3.41 2.24 2.68
CA PRO A 284 4.15 1.73 3.81
C PRO A 284 4.06 2.69 5.00
N LEU A 285 3.88 2.12 6.19
CA LEU A 285 4.04 2.80 7.47
C LEU A 285 5.41 2.43 8.03
N ALA A 286 6.33 3.40 8.09
CA ALA A 286 7.72 3.16 8.44
C ALA A 286 8.18 4.07 9.59
N VAL A 287 9.07 3.54 10.43
CA VAL A 287 9.74 4.24 11.53
C VAL A 287 11.22 3.89 11.46
N ASP A 288 12.09 4.89 11.45
CA ASP A 288 13.56 4.73 11.39
C ASP A 288 14.06 3.81 10.26
N GLY A 289 13.32 3.78 9.14
CA GLY A 289 13.63 2.92 7.99
C GLY A 289 13.01 1.52 8.04
N ASP A 290 12.51 1.09 9.20
CA ASP A 290 11.80 -0.19 9.36
C ASP A 290 10.33 -0.04 9.00
N THR A 291 9.80 -0.91 8.15
CA THR A 291 8.36 -0.96 7.85
C THR A 291 7.61 -1.63 8.99
N VAL A 292 6.81 -0.86 9.72
CA VAL A 292 6.06 -1.32 10.90
C VAL A 292 4.62 -1.71 10.58
N GLY A 293 4.11 -1.28 9.44
CA GLY A 293 2.74 -1.54 9.00
C GLY A 293 2.48 -1.13 7.57
N ALA A 294 1.22 -1.20 7.16
CA ALA A 294 0.74 -0.74 5.87
C ALA A 294 -0.59 0.01 6.01
N LEU A 295 -0.77 1.04 5.21
CA LEU A 295 -2.04 1.73 5.02
C LEU A 295 -2.60 1.36 3.64
N LEU A 296 -3.83 0.87 3.61
CA LEU A 296 -4.58 0.55 2.40
C LEU A 296 -5.74 1.53 2.25
N SER A 297 -5.89 2.15 1.09
CA SER A 297 -7.04 3.00 0.73
C SER A 297 -7.79 2.41 -0.46
N PHE A 298 -9.14 2.31 -0.36
CA PHE A 298 -9.97 1.58 -1.33
C PHE A 298 -10.71 2.47 -2.33
N GLY A 299 -10.63 3.79 -2.22
CA GLY A 299 -11.40 4.74 -3.04
C GLY A 299 -10.71 5.22 -4.33
N GLY A 300 -9.59 4.63 -4.71
CA GLY A 300 -8.79 5.10 -5.83
C GLY A 300 -7.76 6.17 -5.41
N ARG A 301 -6.93 6.55 -6.38
CA ARG A 301 -5.81 7.47 -6.12
C ARG A 301 -6.34 8.82 -5.66
N ALA A 302 -5.77 9.33 -4.58
CA ALA A 302 -6.00 10.70 -4.16
C ALA A 302 -5.65 11.66 -5.32
N GLU A 303 -6.67 12.28 -5.91
CA GLU A 303 -6.51 13.27 -6.96
C GLU A 303 -6.39 14.65 -6.31
N GLY A 304 -5.17 15.10 -6.09
CA GLY A 304 -4.86 16.44 -5.61
C GLY A 304 -3.81 16.50 -4.50
N ASP A 305 -3.07 17.61 -4.49
CA ASP A 305 -1.95 17.85 -3.56
C ASP A 305 -2.38 17.82 -2.09
N LEU A 306 -3.61 18.26 -1.78
CA LEU A 306 -4.14 18.30 -0.41
C LEU A 306 -4.45 16.90 0.15
N GLN A 307 -4.96 16.00 -0.69
CA GLN A 307 -5.21 14.61 -0.28
C GLN A 307 -3.89 13.85 -0.07
N ALA A 308 -2.90 14.10 -0.92
CA ALA A 308 -1.57 13.54 -0.75
C ALA A 308 -0.93 14.01 0.57
N LEU A 309 -1.05 15.30 0.91
CA LEU A 309 -0.59 15.84 2.19
C LEU A 309 -1.31 15.21 3.39
N ALA A 310 -2.61 14.97 3.27
CA ALA A 310 -3.41 14.32 4.31
C ALA A 310 -2.93 12.87 4.56
N ILE A 311 -2.68 12.11 3.49
CA ILE A 311 -2.16 10.74 3.59
C ILE A 311 -0.78 10.74 4.25
N GLU A 312 0.13 11.63 3.84
CA GLU A 312 1.47 11.70 4.45
C GLU A 312 1.40 12.05 5.95
N SER A 313 0.53 12.99 6.34
CA SER A 313 0.31 13.33 7.74
C SER A 313 -0.26 12.17 8.56
N ALA A 314 -1.23 11.45 7.97
CA ALA A 314 -1.82 10.27 8.60
C ALA A 314 -0.81 9.13 8.72
N LYS A 315 0.02 8.89 7.70
CA LYS A 315 1.11 7.91 7.73
C LYS A 315 2.06 8.19 8.89
N PHE A 316 2.46 9.45 9.08
CA PHE A 316 3.30 9.83 10.21
C PHE A 316 2.62 9.53 11.55
N ALA A 317 1.38 9.99 11.75
CA ALA A 317 0.64 9.76 12.98
C ALA A 317 0.45 8.27 13.30
N MET A 318 0.07 7.47 12.30
CA MET A 318 -0.13 6.03 12.42
C MET A 318 1.19 5.29 12.67
N SER A 319 2.27 5.68 11.99
CA SER A 319 3.61 5.10 12.21
C SER A 319 4.09 5.30 13.64
N VAL A 320 3.91 6.51 14.19
CA VAL A 320 4.24 6.80 15.60
C VAL A 320 3.40 5.95 16.56
N GLN A 321 2.12 5.74 16.26
CA GLN A 321 1.26 4.91 17.09
C GLN A 321 1.66 3.42 17.01
N LEU A 322 1.98 2.91 15.80
CA LEU A 322 2.47 1.54 15.59
C LEU A 322 3.83 1.31 16.26
N MET A 323 4.66 2.33 16.40
CA MET A 323 5.94 2.21 17.13
C MET A 323 5.77 1.68 18.55
N ARG A 324 4.64 1.95 19.19
CA ARG A 324 4.33 1.39 20.52
C ARG A 324 4.24 -0.12 20.50
N SER A 325 3.63 -0.69 19.45
CA SER A 325 3.57 -2.15 19.26
C SER A 325 4.96 -2.74 19.05
N VAL A 326 5.80 -2.04 18.27
CA VAL A 326 7.21 -2.43 18.05
C VAL A 326 8.01 -2.41 19.35
N ILE A 327 7.93 -1.29 20.09
CA ILE A 327 8.65 -1.14 21.37
C ILE A 327 8.20 -2.21 22.36
N ARG A 328 6.89 -2.44 22.47
CA ARG A 328 6.34 -3.47 23.36
C ARG A 328 6.88 -4.85 22.97
N PHE A 329 6.78 -5.23 21.71
CA PHE A 329 7.28 -6.50 21.21
C PHE A 329 8.78 -6.65 21.46
N ARG A 330 9.59 -5.63 21.14
CA ARG A 330 11.04 -5.65 21.38
C ARG A 330 11.37 -5.73 22.87
N ALA A 331 10.64 -5.03 23.73
CA ALA A 331 10.85 -5.09 25.17
C ALA A 331 10.49 -6.47 25.75
N GLU A 332 9.39 -7.07 25.30
CA GLU A 332 8.95 -8.40 25.76
C GLU A 332 9.90 -9.51 25.31
N THR A 333 10.44 -9.43 24.09
CA THR A 333 11.27 -10.47 23.51
C THR A 333 12.76 -10.31 23.81
N ARG A 334 13.25 -9.08 23.99
CA ARG A 334 14.68 -8.77 24.18
C ARG A 334 15.30 -9.51 25.36
N THR A 335 14.69 -9.42 26.52
CA THR A 335 15.25 -10.00 27.76
C THR A 335 15.37 -11.53 27.66
N LEU A 336 14.38 -12.17 27.05
CA LEU A 336 14.40 -13.61 26.81
C LEU A 336 15.45 -14.00 25.78
N THR A 337 15.56 -13.23 24.73
CA THR A 337 16.57 -13.45 23.67
C THR A 337 17.99 -13.30 24.21
N GLU A 338 18.26 -12.24 24.98
CA GLU A 338 19.55 -12.02 25.64
C GLU A 338 19.90 -13.17 26.60
N LEU A 339 18.95 -13.58 27.43
CA LEU A 339 19.12 -14.71 28.37
C LEU A 339 19.40 -16.02 27.61
N PHE A 340 18.67 -16.28 26.51
CA PHE A 340 18.89 -17.46 25.70
C PHE A 340 20.28 -17.48 25.06
N PHE A 341 20.75 -16.36 24.48
CA PHE A 341 22.09 -16.27 23.93
C PHE A 341 23.19 -16.41 24.99
N GLU A 342 23.00 -15.86 26.19
CA GLU A 342 23.92 -16.05 27.30
C GLU A 342 24.10 -17.55 27.65
N ILE A 343 23.00 -18.33 27.56
CA ILE A 343 23.03 -19.78 27.81
C ILE A 343 23.75 -20.53 26.67
N VAL A 344 23.34 -20.31 25.40
CA VAL A 344 23.88 -21.10 24.29
C VAL A 344 25.34 -20.76 23.98
N GLU A 345 25.78 -19.55 24.28
CA GLU A 345 27.20 -19.11 24.17
C GLU A 345 28.02 -19.44 25.42
N ARG A 346 27.41 -20.06 26.43
CA ARG A 346 28.04 -20.47 27.70
C ARG A 346 28.71 -19.31 28.42
N ARG A 347 28.08 -18.12 28.41
CA ARG A 347 28.64 -16.89 29.00
C ARG A 347 28.19 -16.66 30.46
N TRP A 348 27.44 -17.57 31.05
CA TRP A 348 27.00 -17.43 32.47
C TRP A 348 28.13 -17.73 33.42
N ARG A 349 28.13 -17.02 34.58
CA ARG A 349 29.06 -17.25 35.68
C ARG A 349 28.43 -18.09 36.78
N ASP A 350 27.13 -17.94 37.01
CA ASP A 350 26.35 -18.64 37.99
C ASP A 350 25.06 -19.16 37.39
N GLU A 351 24.84 -20.46 37.46
CA GLU A 351 23.66 -21.13 36.93
C GLU A 351 22.40 -20.70 37.68
N GLN A 352 22.50 -20.44 38.99
CA GLN A 352 21.36 -20.02 39.82
C GLN A 352 20.85 -18.63 39.43
N ASP A 353 21.73 -17.71 39.04
CA ASP A 353 21.33 -16.39 38.53
C ASP A 353 20.51 -16.51 37.25
N ILE A 354 20.94 -17.32 36.28
CA ILE A 354 20.20 -17.56 35.05
C ILE A 354 18.82 -18.17 35.34
N VAL A 355 18.76 -19.16 36.22
CA VAL A 355 17.49 -19.81 36.59
C VAL A 355 16.56 -18.82 37.28
N GLU A 356 17.06 -17.94 38.16
CA GLU A 356 16.23 -16.93 38.83
C GLU A 356 15.72 -15.86 37.84
N ARG A 357 16.57 -15.40 36.92
CA ARG A 357 16.17 -14.45 35.86
C ARG A 357 15.13 -15.06 34.92
N SER A 358 15.31 -16.34 34.55
CA SER A 358 14.33 -17.04 33.73
C SER A 358 12.97 -17.18 34.41
N ARG A 359 12.97 -17.45 35.73
CA ARG A 359 11.72 -17.56 36.49
C ARG A 359 10.93 -16.25 36.51
N ARG A 360 11.62 -15.08 36.57
CA ARG A 360 10.98 -13.76 36.45
C ARG A 360 10.32 -13.54 35.08
N LEU A 361 10.81 -14.21 34.05
CA LEU A 361 10.23 -14.21 32.71
C LEU A 361 9.14 -15.29 32.53
N GLY A 362 8.76 -16.00 33.58
CA GLY A 362 7.78 -17.08 33.55
C GLY A 362 8.30 -18.39 32.96
N ILE A 363 9.63 -18.55 32.86
CA ILE A 363 10.27 -19.73 32.26
C ILE A 363 10.98 -20.53 33.35
N ALA A 364 10.65 -21.81 33.48
CA ALA A 364 11.25 -22.70 34.45
C ALA A 364 12.46 -23.43 33.86
N LEU A 365 13.57 -22.71 33.62
CA LEU A 365 14.81 -23.31 33.08
C LEU A 365 15.45 -24.35 34.02
N GLY A 366 15.10 -24.38 35.29
CA GLY A 366 15.50 -25.44 36.23
C GLY A 366 14.69 -26.72 36.09
N ALA A 367 13.59 -26.74 35.35
CA ALA A 367 12.81 -27.93 35.05
C ALA A 367 13.21 -28.52 33.69
N PRO A 368 12.96 -29.80 33.45
CA PRO A 368 13.21 -30.42 32.14
C PRO A 368 12.44 -29.72 31.03
N MET A 369 13.09 -29.52 29.89
CA MET A 369 12.52 -28.85 28.75
C MET A 369 12.97 -29.44 27.41
N ARG A 370 12.33 -29.00 26.33
CA ARG A 370 12.73 -29.29 24.96
C ARG A 370 12.93 -28.00 24.17
N LEU A 371 13.80 -28.06 23.19
CA LEU A 371 13.97 -27.05 22.16
C LEU A 371 13.26 -27.50 20.88
N LEU A 372 12.48 -26.61 20.28
CA LEU A 372 12.09 -26.75 18.88
C LEU A 372 12.81 -25.65 18.11
N VAL A 373 13.79 -26.05 17.30
CA VAL A 373 14.59 -25.12 16.49
C VAL A 373 14.05 -25.12 15.09
N VAL A 374 13.66 -23.93 14.63
CA VAL A 374 13.08 -23.70 13.31
C VAL A 374 14.05 -22.84 12.51
N ASP A 375 14.35 -23.28 11.31
CA ASP A 375 15.17 -22.57 10.36
C ASP A 375 14.35 -22.21 9.13
N TYR A 376 14.40 -20.94 8.74
CA TYR A 376 13.60 -20.42 7.64
C TYR A 376 14.32 -20.56 6.30
N PRO A 377 13.58 -20.86 5.21
CA PRO A 377 14.17 -20.82 3.87
C PRO A 377 14.61 -19.38 3.55
N ARG A 378 15.89 -19.22 3.17
CA ARG A 378 16.42 -17.91 2.76
C ARG A 378 15.92 -17.60 1.35
N ARG A 379 15.19 -16.48 1.21
CA ARG A 379 14.84 -15.91 -0.08
C ARG A 379 15.50 -14.54 -0.21
N GLU A 380 16.22 -14.33 -1.30
CA GLU A 380 16.72 -13.00 -1.66
C GLU A 380 15.52 -12.07 -1.92
N GLY A 381 15.50 -10.88 -1.30
CA GLY A 381 14.48 -9.85 -1.51
C GLY A 381 13.33 -9.80 -0.51
N LEU A 382 13.24 -10.68 0.49
CA LEU A 382 12.27 -10.56 1.60
C LEU A 382 12.94 -9.90 2.82
N ALA A 383 13.12 -8.58 2.75
CA ALA A 383 13.81 -7.80 3.79
C ALA A 383 12.91 -7.38 4.98
N LEU A 384 11.64 -7.78 5.03
CA LEU A 384 10.75 -7.39 6.12
C LEU A 384 10.88 -8.35 7.31
N ASP A 385 11.09 -7.78 8.49
CA ASP A 385 11.13 -8.51 9.75
C ASP A 385 9.76 -9.17 10.05
N ARG A 386 9.75 -10.50 10.15
CA ARG A 386 8.57 -11.31 10.45
C ARG A 386 8.59 -11.92 11.85
N SER A 387 9.55 -11.52 12.67
CA SER A 387 9.75 -12.09 14.02
C SER A 387 8.47 -12.03 14.86
N ALA A 388 7.79 -10.90 14.88
CA ALA A 388 6.55 -10.73 15.63
C ALA A 388 5.43 -11.67 15.18
N GLU A 389 5.30 -11.90 13.87
CA GLU A 389 4.32 -12.83 13.32
C GLU A 389 4.65 -14.28 13.64
N CYS A 390 5.92 -14.65 13.56
CA CYS A 390 6.38 -15.98 13.96
C CYS A 390 6.13 -16.25 15.44
N HIS A 391 6.41 -15.27 16.31
CA HIS A 391 6.11 -15.36 17.74
C HIS A 391 4.64 -15.56 18.03
N ARG A 392 3.77 -14.75 17.41
CA ARG A 392 2.31 -14.90 17.57
C ARG A 392 1.81 -16.25 17.06
N THR A 393 2.27 -16.66 15.89
CA THR A 393 1.89 -17.96 15.30
C THR A 393 2.28 -19.10 16.21
N ALA A 394 3.51 -19.09 16.74
CA ALA A 394 3.98 -20.09 17.68
C ALA A 394 3.15 -20.09 18.97
N GLY A 395 2.85 -18.91 19.52
CA GLY A 395 2.03 -18.77 20.72
C GLY A 395 0.59 -19.28 20.54
N LEU A 396 -0.06 -18.94 19.42
CA LEU A 396 -1.42 -19.39 19.10
C LEU A 396 -1.51 -20.91 18.95
N ILE A 397 -0.56 -21.51 18.22
CA ILE A 397 -0.53 -22.96 18.02
C ILE A 397 -0.20 -23.66 19.33
N ALA A 398 0.73 -23.13 20.12
CA ALA A 398 1.04 -23.67 21.44
C ALA A 398 -0.19 -23.70 22.37
N ALA A 399 -0.97 -22.61 22.37
CA ALA A 399 -2.21 -22.53 23.15
C ALA A 399 -3.24 -23.59 22.69
N GLN A 400 -3.40 -23.84 21.38
CA GLN A 400 -4.25 -24.89 20.84
C GLN A 400 -3.85 -26.28 21.35
N HIS A 401 -2.54 -26.53 21.47
CA HIS A 401 -2.00 -27.78 22.01
C HIS A 401 -1.87 -27.78 23.54
N LYS A 402 -2.31 -26.72 24.22
CA LYS A 402 -2.14 -26.52 25.68
C LYS A 402 -0.67 -26.63 26.11
N LEU A 403 0.23 -26.09 25.28
CA LEU A 403 1.66 -26.03 25.53
C LEU A 403 2.06 -24.62 26.00
N ALA A 404 2.94 -24.51 26.98
CA ALA A 404 3.60 -23.28 27.31
C ALA A 404 4.87 -23.16 26.44
N ALA A 405 4.78 -22.48 25.30
CA ALA A 405 5.92 -22.26 24.43
C ALA A 405 6.44 -20.85 24.61
N HIS A 406 7.76 -20.72 24.75
CA HIS A 406 8.43 -19.43 24.84
C HIS A 406 9.29 -19.25 23.57
N PRO A 407 8.77 -18.53 22.55
CA PRO A 407 9.49 -18.31 21.32
C PRO A 407 10.63 -17.30 21.48
N VAL A 408 11.76 -17.58 20.87
CA VAL A 408 12.97 -16.73 20.83
C VAL A 408 13.40 -16.60 19.40
N THR A 409 13.56 -15.38 18.89
CA THR A 409 14.10 -15.13 17.56
C THR A 409 15.61 -15.32 17.56
N VAL A 410 16.11 -16.09 16.60
CA VAL A 410 17.54 -16.32 16.39
C VAL A 410 17.88 -16.01 14.94
N GLY A 411 19.09 -15.60 14.64
CA GLY A 411 19.51 -15.14 13.32
C GLY A 411 19.09 -16.05 12.16
N GLY A 412 17.92 -15.77 11.56
CA GLY A 412 17.33 -16.53 10.45
C GLY A 412 16.38 -17.65 10.85
N GLY A 413 15.96 -17.73 12.11
CA GLY A 413 15.07 -18.76 12.61
C GLY A 413 14.31 -18.40 13.89
N LEU A 414 13.65 -19.40 14.45
CA LEU A 414 12.91 -19.32 15.71
C LEU A 414 13.27 -20.52 16.58
N VAL A 415 13.37 -20.29 17.88
CA VAL A 415 13.47 -21.38 18.87
C VAL A 415 12.28 -21.29 19.80
N CYS A 416 11.57 -22.38 20.00
CA CYS A 416 10.56 -22.47 21.03
C CYS A 416 11.10 -23.28 22.22
N LEU A 417 11.18 -22.66 23.39
CA LEU A 417 11.48 -23.35 24.65
C LEU A 417 10.17 -23.94 25.19
N LEU A 418 10.12 -25.26 25.34
CA LEU A 418 8.93 -25.99 25.80
C LEU A 418 9.25 -26.69 27.12
N PRO A 419 8.61 -26.33 28.26
CA PRO A 419 8.67 -27.12 29.47
C PRO A 419 8.10 -28.54 29.21
N ASP A 420 8.85 -29.56 29.59
CA ASP A 420 8.47 -30.97 29.40
C ASP A 420 8.76 -31.77 30.68
N ASP A 421 7.72 -31.96 31.50
CA ASP A 421 7.76 -32.74 32.72
C ASP A 421 7.79 -34.28 32.48
N GLY A 422 7.77 -34.70 31.21
CA GLY A 422 7.76 -36.12 30.79
C GLY A 422 6.38 -36.79 30.86
N GLN A 423 5.34 -36.09 31.28
CA GLN A 423 4.00 -36.64 31.33
C GLN A 423 3.28 -36.53 29.96
N ARG A 424 3.81 -35.70 29.05
CA ARG A 424 3.20 -35.43 27.76
C ARG A 424 3.67 -36.43 26.71
N PRO A 425 2.73 -36.96 25.88
CA PRO A 425 3.11 -37.83 24.76
C PRO A 425 3.97 -37.08 23.74
N LEU A 426 5.05 -37.67 23.27
CA LEU A 426 5.86 -37.13 22.15
C LEU A 426 5.02 -36.82 20.90
N ALA A 427 3.96 -37.59 20.69
CA ALA A 427 3.00 -37.35 19.59
C ALA A 427 2.38 -35.95 19.63
N SER A 428 2.14 -35.37 20.82
CA SER A 428 1.59 -34.03 20.97
C SER A 428 2.63 -32.96 20.57
N ILE A 429 3.89 -33.14 20.96
CA ILE A 429 4.99 -32.25 20.59
C ILE A 429 5.25 -32.30 19.09
N ASN A 430 5.23 -33.50 18.51
CA ASN A 430 5.38 -33.68 17.06
C ASN A 430 4.17 -33.09 16.26
N ALA A 431 2.96 -33.15 16.82
CA ALA A 431 1.79 -32.51 16.21
C ALA A 431 1.93 -30.99 16.22
N PHE A 432 2.35 -30.41 17.34
CA PHE A 432 2.68 -28.99 17.44
C PHE A 432 3.76 -28.58 16.43
N ALA A 433 4.87 -29.32 16.35
CA ALA A 433 5.96 -29.06 15.44
C ALA A 433 5.50 -29.05 13.96
N ARG A 434 4.71 -30.07 13.54
CA ARG A 434 4.14 -30.13 12.18
C ARG A 434 3.19 -28.97 11.89
N GLN A 435 2.31 -28.65 12.83
CA GLN A 435 1.38 -27.54 12.65
C GLN A 435 2.11 -26.20 12.60
N LEU A 436 3.15 -26.01 13.40
CA LEU A 436 3.99 -24.82 13.37
C LEU A 436 4.71 -24.67 12.01
N CYS A 437 5.32 -25.74 11.49
CA CYS A 437 5.92 -25.74 10.15
C CYS A 437 4.91 -25.35 9.07
N ALA A 438 3.74 -25.98 9.08
CA ALA A 438 2.68 -25.71 8.10
C ALA A 438 2.19 -24.25 8.16
N ALA A 439 2.07 -23.69 9.36
CA ALA A 439 1.62 -22.30 9.55
C ALA A 439 2.71 -21.26 9.19
N LEU A 440 3.99 -21.59 9.36
CA LEU A 440 5.10 -20.73 8.99
C LEU A 440 5.45 -20.80 7.50
N SER A 441 5.13 -21.89 6.82
CA SER A 441 5.46 -22.11 5.39
C SER A 441 4.96 -20.98 4.47
N PRO A 442 3.73 -20.50 4.56
CA PRO A 442 3.25 -19.38 3.73
C PRO A 442 4.01 -18.08 3.98
N LEU A 443 4.49 -17.85 5.21
CA LEU A 443 5.18 -16.62 5.57
C LEU A 443 6.54 -16.49 4.86
N PHE A 444 7.19 -17.60 4.55
CA PHE A 444 8.52 -17.62 3.93
C PHE A 444 8.50 -18.13 2.47
N GLY A 445 7.32 -18.45 1.96
CA GLY A 445 7.14 -18.98 0.59
C GLY A 445 7.90 -20.28 0.34
N GLY A 446 8.10 -21.08 1.39
CA GLY A 446 8.73 -22.38 1.38
C GLY A 446 8.63 -23.03 2.76
N GLU A 447 8.69 -24.35 2.79
CA GLU A 447 8.56 -25.11 4.03
C GLU A 447 9.80 -24.93 4.90
N PRO A 448 9.68 -24.45 6.17
CA PRO A 448 10.82 -24.35 7.08
C PRO A 448 11.30 -25.74 7.52
N THR A 449 12.55 -25.82 7.99
CA THR A 449 13.10 -27.02 8.61
C THR A 449 13.01 -26.89 10.12
N LEU A 450 12.33 -27.78 10.80
CA LEU A 450 12.17 -27.80 12.25
C LEU A 450 12.74 -29.10 12.83
N VAL A 451 13.52 -28.97 13.88
CA VAL A 451 14.05 -30.09 14.65
C VAL A 451 13.65 -29.95 16.11
N ALA A 452 13.07 -31.00 16.67
CA ALA A 452 12.78 -31.12 18.09
C ALA A 452 13.92 -31.82 18.83
N SER A 453 14.40 -31.22 19.94
CA SER A 453 15.44 -31.79 20.79
C SER A 453 14.94 -32.97 21.61
N ASP A 454 15.86 -33.74 22.18
CA ASP A 454 15.55 -34.59 23.31
C ASP A 454 15.21 -33.73 24.56
N ARG A 455 14.67 -34.36 25.59
CA ARG A 455 14.38 -33.70 26.86
C ARG A 455 15.70 -33.47 27.61
N VAL A 456 15.93 -32.25 28.04
CA VAL A 456 17.13 -31.84 28.74
C VAL A 456 16.82 -31.18 30.09
N ALA A 457 17.72 -31.29 31.01
CA ALA A 457 17.63 -30.64 32.33
C ALA A 457 18.97 -29.96 32.65
N GLY A 458 18.92 -28.64 32.81
CA GLY A 458 20.13 -27.82 33.11
C GLY A 458 20.66 -27.07 31.88
N LEU A 459 21.41 -26.01 32.17
CA LEU A 459 21.84 -25.03 31.14
C LEU A 459 22.88 -25.61 30.19
N THR A 460 23.80 -26.43 30.70
CA THR A 460 24.85 -27.05 29.87
C THR A 460 24.25 -28.04 28.86
N GLU A 461 23.28 -28.85 29.29
CA GLU A 461 22.59 -29.76 28.36
C GLU A 461 21.78 -29.00 27.32
N LEU A 462 21.13 -27.91 27.72
CA LEU A 462 20.37 -27.04 26.84
C LEU A 462 21.27 -26.47 25.71
N ALA A 463 22.46 -25.96 26.07
CA ALA A 463 23.42 -25.44 25.13
C ALA A 463 23.95 -26.53 24.18
N ASN A 464 24.19 -27.75 24.68
CA ASN A 464 24.63 -28.89 23.87
C ASN A 464 23.53 -29.33 22.88
N GLU A 465 22.27 -29.36 23.32
CA GLU A 465 21.13 -29.71 22.46
C GLU A 465 20.85 -28.63 21.39
N TRP A 466 21.06 -27.36 21.73
CA TRP A 466 21.04 -26.29 20.73
C TRP A 466 22.04 -26.55 19.59
N ASP A 467 23.29 -26.81 19.95
CA ASP A 467 24.34 -27.13 18.98
C ASP A 467 23.99 -28.39 18.16
N ARG A 468 23.40 -29.40 18.81
CA ARG A 468 22.93 -30.63 18.16
C ARG A 468 21.79 -30.37 17.18
N CYS A 469 20.78 -29.62 17.56
CA CYS A 469 19.65 -29.28 16.68
C CYS A 469 20.12 -28.51 15.43
N TRP A 470 21.02 -27.56 15.58
CA TRP A 470 21.58 -26.84 14.43
C TRP A 470 22.42 -27.73 13.51
N ARG A 471 23.17 -28.67 14.07
CA ARG A 471 23.84 -29.69 13.24
C ARG A 471 22.84 -30.52 12.46
N MET A 472 21.75 -30.95 13.09
CA MET A 472 20.67 -31.70 12.41
C MET A 472 19.99 -30.89 11.32
N ILE A 473 19.72 -29.60 11.52
CA ILE A 473 19.15 -28.70 10.50
C ILE A 473 20.11 -28.57 9.31
N ARG A 474 21.43 -28.43 9.56
CA ARG A 474 22.43 -28.40 8.47
C ARG A 474 22.44 -29.69 7.65
N VAL A 475 22.35 -30.83 8.32
CA VAL A 475 22.20 -32.13 7.64
C VAL A 475 20.92 -32.15 6.80
N ALA A 476 19.79 -31.79 7.38
CA ALA A 476 18.52 -31.78 6.67
C ALA A 476 18.57 -30.93 5.41
N ARG A 477 19.16 -29.73 5.50
CA ARG A 477 19.35 -28.83 4.35
C ARG A 477 20.22 -29.46 3.24
N SER A 478 21.34 -30.07 3.59
CA SER A 478 22.22 -30.70 2.59
C SER A 478 21.55 -31.86 1.85
N PHE A 479 20.52 -32.46 2.46
CA PHE A 479 19.69 -33.49 1.85
C PHE A 479 18.40 -32.98 1.23
N GLY A 480 18.15 -31.66 1.24
CA GLY A 480 16.92 -31.05 0.75
C GLY A 480 15.67 -31.49 1.55
N LYS A 481 15.84 -31.90 2.81
CA LYS A 481 14.74 -32.25 3.71
C LYS A 481 14.21 -31.02 4.41
N THR A 482 12.91 -30.84 4.39
CA THR A 482 12.16 -29.75 5.04
C THR A 482 11.09 -30.32 5.97
N GLY A 483 10.38 -29.44 6.68
CA GLY A 483 9.31 -29.83 7.58
C GLY A 483 9.81 -30.15 9.00
N ALA A 484 8.90 -30.72 9.79
CA ALA A 484 9.22 -31.17 11.15
C ALA A 484 9.92 -32.53 11.12
N LEU A 485 11.20 -32.54 11.46
CA LEU A 485 12.09 -33.68 11.40
C LEU A 485 12.39 -34.22 12.79
N SER A 486 12.48 -35.53 12.91
CA SER A 486 12.98 -36.26 14.09
C SER A 486 14.33 -36.91 13.78
N VAL A 487 15.06 -37.32 14.85
CA VAL A 487 16.36 -38.00 14.68
C VAL A 487 16.27 -39.22 13.73
N PRO A 488 15.24 -40.09 13.82
CA PRO A 488 15.10 -41.22 12.88
C PRO A 488 14.96 -40.81 11.41
N ASP A 489 14.38 -39.64 11.12
CA ASP A 489 14.20 -39.14 9.74
C ASP A 489 15.52 -38.80 9.04
N LEU A 490 16.56 -38.55 9.82
CA LEU A 490 17.91 -38.22 9.35
C LEU A 490 18.82 -39.43 9.26
N GLY A 491 18.39 -40.62 9.71
CA GLY A 491 19.15 -41.86 9.67
C GLY A 491 20.45 -41.80 10.48
N PRO A 492 21.54 -42.41 10.02
CA PRO A 492 22.82 -42.47 10.75
C PRO A 492 23.64 -41.15 10.72
N LEU A 493 23.25 -40.19 9.90
CA LEU A 493 24.00 -38.95 9.68
C LEU A 493 24.30 -38.11 10.90
N PRO A 494 23.35 -37.92 11.87
CA PRO A 494 23.64 -37.19 13.10
C PRO A 494 24.77 -37.85 13.93
N MET A 495 24.91 -39.16 13.87
CA MET A 495 26.00 -39.88 14.57
C MET A 495 27.35 -39.59 13.92
N LEU A 496 27.41 -39.56 12.58
CA LEU A 496 28.60 -39.26 11.82
C LEU A 496 29.08 -37.82 12.02
N MET A 497 28.16 -36.89 12.27
CA MET A 497 28.51 -35.51 12.58
C MET A 497 29.21 -35.31 13.92
N GLY A 498 28.95 -36.13 14.91
CA GLY A 498 29.72 -36.15 16.17
C GLY A 498 31.18 -36.46 15.96
N ALA A 499 31.50 -37.18 14.88
CA ALA A 499 32.85 -37.54 14.47
C ALA A 499 33.42 -36.61 13.37
N ALA A 500 32.64 -35.71 12.79
CA ALA A 500 33.04 -34.89 11.63
C ALA A 500 34.29 -34.03 11.87
N ASP A 501 34.51 -33.61 13.11
CA ASP A 501 35.72 -32.86 13.51
C ASP A 501 36.93 -33.77 13.79
N SER A 502 36.75 -35.09 13.74
CA SER A 502 37.85 -36.04 13.94
C SER A 502 38.86 -35.92 12.81
N PRO A 503 40.19 -36.01 13.15
CA PRO A 503 41.23 -36.06 12.15
C PRO A 503 41.03 -37.19 11.12
N ASP A 504 40.49 -38.32 11.56
CA ASP A 504 40.26 -39.50 10.70
C ASP A 504 39.18 -39.23 9.65
N VAL A 505 38.12 -38.53 10.01
CA VAL A 505 37.06 -38.14 9.06
C VAL A 505 37.57 -37.10 8.07
N ARG A 506 38.36 -36.13 8.51
CA ARG A 506 39.03 -35.19 7.58
C ARG A 506 39.99 -35.90 6.63
N ALA A 507 40.78 -36.82 7.13
CA ALA A 507 41.69 -37.64 6.31
C ALA A 507 40.89 -38.49 5.29
N PHE A 508 39.75 -39.06 5.70
CA PHE A 508 38.86 -39.81 4.81
C PHE A 508 38.29 -38.91 3.69
N ILE A 509 37.79 -37.71 4.00
CA ILE A 509 37.28 -36.77 3.00
C ILE A 509 38.39 -36.36 2.05
N THR A 510 39.55 -35.94 2.58
CA THR A 510 40.69 -35.51 1.77
C THR A 510 41.22 -36.65 0.89
N GLY A 511 41.28 -37.88 1.41
CA GLY A 511 41.70 -39.04 0.63
C GLY A 511 40.70 -39.49 -0.42
N THR A 512 39.39 -39.22 -0.23
CA THR A 512 38.36 -39.70 -1.15
C THR A 512 38.03 -38.71 -2.24
N ILE A 513 37.81 -37.43 -1.90
CA ILE A 513 37.35 -36.38 -2.84
C ILE A 513 38.28 -35.16 -2.88
N GLY A 514 39.30 -35.07 -2.01
CA GLY A 514 40.23 -33.93 -1.95
C GLY A 514 40.84 -33.55 -3.30
N PRO A 515 41.36 -34.51 -4.11
CA PRO A 515 41.90 -34.18 -5.42
C PRO A 515 40.92 -33.50 -6.38
N ILE A 516 39.62 -33.80 -6.29
CA ILE A 516 38.60 -33.12 -7.11
C ILE A 516 38.37 -31.69 -6.60
N VAL A 517 38.26 -31.50 -5.27
CA VAL A 517 38.09 -30.20 -4.64
C VAL A 517 39.22 -29.25 -5.01
N GLU A 518 40.47 -29.71 -4.91
CA GLU A 518 41.67 -28.94 -5.26
C GLU A 518 41.69 -28.60 -6.75
N TYR A 519 41.31 -29.56 -7.60
CA TYR A 519 41.28 -29.36 -9.04
C TYR A 519 40.20 -28.33 -9.42
N ASP A 520 38.98 -28.44 -8.89
CA ASP A 520 37.90 -27.52 -9.16
C ASP A 520 38.27 -26.09 -8.71
N ALA A 521 38.89 -25.94 -7.55
CA ALA A 521 39.38 -24.66 -7.04
C ALA A 521 40.45 -24.03 -7.95
N SER A 522 41.38 -24.84 -8.50
CA SER A 522 42.49 -24.35 -9.32
C SER A 522 42.10 -24.10 -10.78
N HIS A 523 41.16 -24.85 -11.34
CA HIS A 523 40.79 -24.82 -12.76
C HIS A 523 39.42 -24.24 -13.04
N ARG A 524 38.69 -23.74 -12.02
CA ARG A 524 37.30 -23.28 -12.11
C ARG A 524 36.39 -24.32 -12.79
N ALA A 525 36.65 -25.58 -12.51
CA ALA A 525 35.83 -26.69 -12.97
C ALA A 525 34.66 -26.94 -11.98
N SER A 526 33.76 -27.82 -12.32
CA SER A 526 32.61 -28.21 -11.48
C SER A 526 32.42 -29.72 -11.50
N TYR A 527 33.52 -30.45 -11.32
CA TYR A 527 33.52 -31.93 -11.31
C TYR A 527 32.89 -32.47 -10.03
N LEU A 528 33.10 -31.80 -8.90
CA LEU A 528 32.52 -32.18 -7.62
C LEU A 528 30.99 -32.10 -7.67
N ASP A 529 30.45 -31.01 -8.20
CA ASP A 529 29.02 -30.86 -8.41
C ASP A 529 28.45 -31.90 -9.37
N THR A 530 29.16 -32.17 -10.46
CA THR A 530 28.76 -33.19 -11.42
C THR A 530 28.66 -34.57 -10.76
N LEU A 531 29.64 -34.94 -9.93
CA LEU A 531 29.68 -36.19 -9.20
C LEU A 531 28.57 -36.27 -8.15
N ALA A 532 28.35 -35.19 -7.40
CA ALA A 532 27.30 -35.10 -6.38
C ALA A 532 25.91 -35.25 -6.98
N ILE A 533 25.62 -34.57 -8.10
CA ILE A 533 24.32 -34.67 -8.79
C ILE A 533 24.14 -36.06 -9.39
N TYR A 534 25.18 -36.65 -9.97
CA TYR A 534 25.14 -37.99 -10.55
C TYR A 534 24.77 -39.07 -9.50
N ILE A 535 25.43 -39.03 -8.33
CA ILE A 535 25.14 -39.95 -7.23
C ILE A 535 23.74 -39.71 -6.69
N ARG A 536 23.31 -38.47 -6.50
CA ARG A 536 21.95 -38.09 -6.01
C ARG A 536 20.84 -38.64 -6.91
N HIS A 537 21.06 -38.68 -8.22
CA HIS A 537 20.13 -39.28 -9.19
C HIS A 537 20.30 -40.79 -9.39
N GLY A 538 20.94 -41.46 -8.43
CA GLY A 538 21.09 -42.92 -8.44
C GLY A 538 21.95 -43.43 -9.58
N CYS A 539 22.96 -42.66 -10.00
CA CYS A 539 23.89 -42.96 -11.11
C CYS A 539 23.16 -43.12 -12.47
N ARG A 540 22.02 -42.49 -12.66
CA ARG A 540 21.26 -42.51 -13.93
C ARG A 540 21.66 -41.33 -14.80
N SER A 541 22.45 -41.63 -15.88
CA SER A 541 23.02 -40.57 -16.73
C SER A 541 21.97 -39.64 -17.35
N GLN A 542 20.79 -40.16 -17.77
CA GLN A 542 19.75 -39.30 -18.35
C GLN A 542 19.18 -38.33 -17.31
N ALA A 543 18.75 -38.83 -16.16
CA ALA A 543 18.17 -38.01 -15.10
C ALA A 543 19.15 -36.95 -14.58
N CYS A 544 20.44 -37.28 -14.49
CA CYS A 544 21.50 -36.35 -14.11
C CYS A 544 21.71 -35.27 -15.19
N ALA A 545 21.76 -35.64 -16.46
CA ALA A 545 21.94 -34.73 -17.58
C ALA A 545 20.77 -33.72 -17.64
N ASP A 546 19.55 -34.20 -17.50
CA ASP A 546 18.33 -33.36 -17.46
C ASP A 546 18.37 -32.38 -16.27
N ALA A 547 18.75 -32.83 -15.08
CA ALA A 547 18.89 -32.00 -13.89
C ALA A 547 19.97 -30.92 -14.00
N MET A 548 21.04 -31.18 -14.79
CA MET A 548 22.14 -30.23 -15.02
C MET A 548 21.95 -29.35 -16.26
N GLY A 549 20.86 -29.56 -17.04
CA GLY A 549 20.68 -28.89 -18.33
C GLY A 549 21.75 -29.23 -19.36
N LEU A 550 22.35 -30.43 -19.28
CA LEU A 550 23.44 -30.91 -20.16
C LEU A 550 22.95 -32.01 -21.09
N HIS A 551 23.66 -32.17 -22.23
CA HIS A 551 23.45 -33.36 -23.04
C HIS A 551 24.14 -34.58 -22.40
N VAL A 552 23.54 -35.77 -22.52
CA VAL A 552 24.06 -37.02 -21.91
C VAL A 552 25.48 -37.33 -22.31
N THR A 553 25.88 -37.02 -23.56
CA THR A 553 27.25 -37.22 -24.02
C THR A 553 28.25 -36.33 -23.28
N THR A 554 27.88 -35.09 -22.98
CA THR A 554 28.69 -34.15 -22.20
C THR A 554 28.84 -34.63 -20.76
N LEU A 555 27.76 -35.14 -20.16
CA LEU A 555 27.83 -35.74 -18.84
C LEU A 555 28.75 -36.96 -18.80
N ARG A 556 28.59 -37.90 -19.75
CA ARG A 556 29.46 -39.09 -19.84
C ARG A 556 30.94 -38.72 -20.02
N TYR A 557 31.22 -37.72 -20.85
CA TYR A 557 32.58 -37.20 -20.98
C TYR A 557 33.13 -36.66 -19.66
N ARG A 558 32.33 -35.87 -18.92
CA ARG A 558 32.73 -35.36 -17.59
C ARG A 558 33.00 -36.50 -16.60
N LEU A 559 32.13 -37.51 -16.55
CA LEU A 559 32.29 -38.66 -15.68
C LEU A 559 33.53 -39.48 -16.03
N SER A 560 33.81 -39.71 -17.33
CA SER A 560 35.05 -40.34 -17.79
C SER A 560 36.27 -39.54 -17.36
N ARG A 561 36.25 -38.20 -17.51
CA ARG A 561 37.35 -37.33 -17.07
C ARG A 561 37.57 -37.40 -15.55
N ILE A 562 36.47 -37.48 -14.75
CA ILE A 562 36.57 -37.66 -13.30
C ILE A 562 37.27 -39.00 -12.98
N SER A 563 36.88 -40.07 -13.65
CA SER A 563 37.50 -41.37 -13.47
C SER A 563 38.99 -41.37 -13.87
N ASP A 564 39.31 -40.79 -15.05
CA ASP A 564 40.67 -40.75 -15.59
C ASP A 564 41.63 -39.89 -14.75
N LEU A 565 41.18 -38.73 -14.28
CA LEU A 565 41.99 -37.77 -13.53
C LEU A 565 42.19 -38.14 -12.06
N PHE A 566 41.13 -38.66 -11.43
CA PHE A 566 41.11 -38.85 -9.97
C PHE A 566 41.01 -40.32 -9.54
N GLY A 567 40.90 -41.26 -10.49
CA GLY A 567 40.76 -42.68 -10.19
C GLY A 567 39.43 -43.03 -9.47
N ILE A 568 38.42 -42.19 -9.66
CA ILE A 568 37.12 -42.36 -9.00
C ILE A 568 36.27 -43.36 -9.76
N ASP A 569 35.92 -44.43 -9.07
CA ASP A 569 35.03 -45.48 -9.57
C ASP A 569 33.69 -45.44 -8.82
N VAL A 570 32.62 -45.03 -9.52
CA VAL A 570 31.26 -44.99 -9.01
C VAL A 570 30.45 -46.26 -9.34
N GLU A 571 31.03 -47.20 -10.08
CA GLU A 571 30.37 -48.43 -10.49
C GLU A 571 30.42 -49.48 -9.36
N THR A 572 31.53 -49.51 -8.61
CA THR A 572 31.68 -50.41 -7.46
C THR A 572 30.87 -49.90 -6.27
N PRO A 573 29.92 -50.69 -5.72
CA PRO A 573 29.01 -50.24 -4.67
C PRO A 573 29.70 -49.68 -3.42
N GLU A 574 30.78 -50.32 -2.98
CA GLU A 574 31.55 -49.92 -1.80
C GLU A 574 32.28 -48.59 -2.03
N ARG A 575 32.86 -48.37 -3.21
CA ARG A 575 33.48 -47.09 -3.58
C ARG A 575 32.47 -45.98 -3.75
N ARG A 576 31.36 -46.28 -4.38
CA ARG A 576 30.25 -45.33 -4.50
C ARG A 576 29.75 -44.87 -3.14
N PHE A 577 29.55 -45.81 -2.21
CA PHE A 577 29.14 -45.46 -0.84
C PHE A 577 30.20 -44.58 -0.13
N ALA A 578 31.49 -44.90 -0.29
CA ALA A 578 32.55 -44.08 0.28
C ALA A 578 32.57 -42.65 -0.29
N ILE A 579 32.38 -42.50 -1.61
CA ILE A 579 32.31 -41.20 -2.28
C ILE A 579 31.04 -40.43 -1.83
N GLU A 580 29.91 -41.10 -1.79
CA GLU A 580 28.65 -40.50 -1.32
C GLU A 580 28.80 -39.98 0.12
N LEU A 581 29.37 -40.78 1.00
CA LEU A 581 29.64 -40.39 2.38
C LEU A 581 30.63 -39.23 2.47
N ALA A 582 31.71 -39.26 1.68
CA ALA A 582 32.69 -38.18 1.66
C ALA A 582 32.10 -36.85 1.16
N LEU A 583 31.29 -36.89 0.10
CA LEU A 583 30.56 -35.71 -0.42
C LEU A 583 29.60 -35.14 0.63
N GLN A 584 28.87 -35.99 1.31
CA GLN A 584 27.94 -35.58 2.37
C GLN A 584 28.67 -34.93 3.54
N LEU A 585 29.75 -35.53 4.01
CA LEU A 585 30.56 -34.99 5.11
C LEU A 585 31.27 -33.69 4.71
N HIS A 586 31.76 -33.58 3.47
CA HIS A 586 32.38 -32.36 2.93
C HIS A 586 31.38 -31.18 2.91
N ASN A 587 30.19 -31.39 2.36
CA ASN A 587 29.13 -30.38 2.34
C ASN A 587 28.73 -29.93 3.75
N LEU A 588 28.79 -30.83 4.72
CA LEU A 588 28.47 -30.51 6.12
C LEU A 588 29.58 -29.67 6.78
N LEU A 589 30.83 -29.84 6.41
CA LEU A 589 31.96 -29.08 6.96
C LEU A 589 32.11 -27.70 6.33
N GLU A 590 31.87 -27.57 5.03
CA GLU A 590 31.96 -26.29 4.31
C GLU A 590 30.70 -25.39 4.51
N GLY A 591 29.56 -25.98 4.80
CA GLY A 591 28.28 -25.27 5.03
C GLY A 591 28.14 -24.56 6.39
N SER A 592 29.23 -24.19 7.07
CA SER A 592 29.19 -23.44 8.33
C SER A 592 28.82 -21.97 8.11
N PRO A 593 27.63 -21.48 8.51
CA PRO A 593 27.44 -20.04 8.65
C PRO A 593 28.18 -19.56 9.90
N PRO A 594 28.76 -18.35 9.87
CA PRO A 594 29.40 -17.77 11.06
C PRO A 594 28.32 -17.44 12.11
N VAL A 595 28.36 -18.13 13.25
CA VAL A 595 27.53 -17.86 14.41
C VAL A 595 27.85 -16.48 15.04
N ALA A 596 28.96 -15.84 14.64
CA ALA A 596 29.49 -14.64 15.26
C ALA A 596 29.11 -13.29 14.59
N ALA A 597 28.47 -13.27 13.40
CA ALA A 597 28.25 -12.00 12.68
C ALA A 597 26.89 -11.32 12.95
N ALA A 598 25.93 -12.01 13.55
CA ALA A 598 24.58 -11.46 13.74
C ALA A 598 24.37 -10.66 15.06
N ALA A 599 25.38 -10.61 15.93
CA ALA A 599 25.28 -9.87 17.21
C ALA A 599 25.85 -8.43 17.14
N HIS A 600 26.44 -8.01 16.01
CA HIS A 600 27.10 -6.70 15.91
C HIS A 600 26.36 -5.65 15.08
N ASP A 601 25.28 -6.03 14.37
CA ASP A 601 24.49 -5.09 13.57
C ASP A 601 23.18 -4.61 14.25
N ALA A 602 23.08 -4.80 15.56
CA ALA A 602 21.97 -4.29 16.38
C ALA A 602 22.48 -3.29 17.42
N HIS A 603 23.17 -2.24 16.94
CA HIS A 603 23.41 -1.03 17.73
C HIS A 603 22.86 0.18 17.00
#